data_f4169835e3368509ee0d42711544ad59
#
_entry.id   f4169835e3368509ee0d42711544ad59
#
_cell.length_a   1.000
_cell.length_b   1.000
_cell.length_c   1.000
_cell.angle_alpha   90.00
_cell.angle_beta   90.00
_cell.angle_gamma   90.00
#
_symmetry.space_group_name_H-M   'P 1'
#
loop_
_entity.id
_entity.type
_entity.pdbx_description
1 polymer ?
#
loop_
_entity_poly.entity_id
_entity_poly.type
_entity_poly.pdbx_seq_one_letter_code
_entity_poly.pdbx_strand_id
1 'polypeptide(L)'
;RDSLSKVLDGAVIPSDSIPYLDFSQPWYQDGMNSVFNIEGIQLLCYTDTCMCSYLSTVCLFFNQNIVRDRTDIDNPYDLVENGTWTLDKFFSLANTAKSDINGDGFSVDEGDIFGIAGEHDGLYASMWIGSDIKAIDVDGDGELRFNAAKNEKFTGIVEKVANQVKIDGLFCNSFRYFSDISTNGDIQRRGGQQYFSDGKALFMVGGLGNIQTLRNMEADFGLVPLPKYDENQKEYRTRTADGWIYNVPSVSDIDLKMAGT
;
A
#
# COMPACT_ATOMS: atom_id res chain seq x y z
N ARG A 1 -1.52 6.33 14.11
CA ARG A 1 -1.00 7.72 13.97
C ARG A 1 -0.45 8.30 15.28
N ASP A 2 -0.83 7.78 16.44
CA ASP A 2 -0.48 8.35 17.76
C ASP A 2 0.64 7.61 18.49
N SER A 3 1.24 6.57 17.91
CA SER A 3 2.19 5.73 18.64
C SER A 3 3.48 6.45 18.99
N LEU A 4 4.02 7.25 18.07
CA LEU A 4 5.28 7.97 18.30
C LEU A 4 5.11 9.08 19.35
N SER A 5 4.02 9.85 19.32
CA SER A 5 3.76 10.87 20.35
C SER A 5 3.66 10.25 21.74
N LYS A 6 3.00 9.10 21.89
CA LYS A 6 2.90 8.39 23.17
C LYS A 6 4.25 7.91 23.70
N VAL A 7 5.18 7.55 22.80
CA VAL A 7 6.55 7.22 23.21
C VAL A 7 7.27 8.45 23.72
N LEU A 8 7.19 9.56 22.98
CA LEU A 8 7.83 10.83 23.35
C LEU A 8 7.26 11.41 24.65
N ASP A 9 5.98 11.16 24.92
CA ASP A 9 5.31 11.56 26.17
C ASP A 9 5.61 10.61 27.35
N GLY A 10 6.45 9.59 27.14
CA GLY A 10 6.80 8.59 28.18
C GLY A 10 5.66 7.63 28.53
N ALA A 11 4.63 7.53 27.68
CA ALA A 11 3.48 6.66 27.93
C ALA A 11 3.75 5.19 27.61
N VAL A 12 4.88 4.88 26.97
CA VAL A 12 5.32 3.51 26.65
C VAL A 12 6.76 3.31 27.10
N ILE A 13 7.08 2.07 27.45
CA ILE A 13 8.42 1.65 27.82
C ILE A 13 9.21 1.33 26.55
N PRO A 14 10.44 1.86 26.39
CA PRO A 14 11.30 1.51 25.28
C PRO A 14 11.52 -0.01 25.19
N SER A 15 11.39 -0.57 24.00
CA SER A 15 11.42 -2.03 23.80
C SER A 15 12.76 -2.66 24.18
N ASP A 16 13.87 -1.93 24.05
CA ASP A 16 15.21 -2.37 24.45
C ASP A 16 15.40 -2.47 25.98
N SER A 17 14.54 -1.84 26.76
CA SER A 17 14.52 -1.97 28.22
C SER A 17 13.69 -3.15 28.74
N ILE A 18 13.01 -3.87 27.85
CA ILE A 18 12.18 -5.03 28.19
C ILE A 18 13.07 -6.28 28.22
N PRO A 19 13.16 -7.02 29.34
CA PRO A 19 13.96 -8.23 29.43
C PRO A 19 13.55 -9.28 28.38
N TYR A 20 14.54 -10.04 27.90
CA TYR A 20 14.38 -11.16 26.97
C TYR A 20 14.04 -10.79 25.50
N LEU A 21 13.81 -9.53 25.18
CA LEU A 21 13.69 -9.11 23.78
C LEU A 21 15.10 -9.02 23.18
N ASP A 22 15.39 -9.92 22.26
CA ASP A 22 16.66 -9.98 21.52
C ASP A 22 16.39 -9.62 20.04
N PHE A 23 16.62 -8.36 19.67
CA PHE A 23 16.37 -7.84 18.33
C PHE A 23 17.30 -8.41 17.25
N SER A 24 18.34 -9.20 17.63
CA SER A 24 19.18 -9.93 16.67
C SER A 24 18.50 -11.18 16.09
N GLN A 25 17.37 -11.59 16.64
CA GLN A 25 16.66 -12.77 16.20
C GLN A 25 15.95 -12.54 14.86
N PRO A 26 15.85 -13.57 13.98
CA PRO A 26 15.38 -13.42 12.60
C PRO A 26 13.90 -13.03 12.47
N TRP A 27 13.10 -13.16 13.51
CA TRP A 27 11.70 -12.73 13.53
C TRP A 27 11.50 -11.23 13.80
N TYR A 28 12.57 -10.51 14.16
CA TYR A 28 12.57 -9.06 14.19
C TYR A 28 13.07 -8.52 12.86
N GLN A 29 12.25 -7.74 12.18
CA GLN A 29 12.61 -7.21 10.87
C GLN A 29 13.53 -5.99 11.02
N ASP A 30 14.82 -6.17 10.78
CA ASP A 30 15.84 -5.12 10.92
C ASP A 30 15.46 -3.81 10.20
N GLY A 31 14.97 -3.92 8.96
CA GLY A 31 14.59 -2.78 8.17
C GLY A 31 13.46 -1.94 8.78
N MET A 32 12.51 -2.59 9.45
CA MET A 32 11.41 -1.89 10.14
C MET A 32 11.83 -1.39 11.52
N ASN A 33 12.54 -2.23 12.29
CA ASN A 33 12.96 -1.87 13.63
C ASN A 33 13.99 -0.73 13.64
N SER A 34 14.87 -0.67 12.64
CA SER A 34 15.83 0.43 12.52
C SER A 34 15.19 1.81 12.39
N VAL A 35 13.99 1.90 11.80
CA VAL A 35 13.22 3.17 11.72
C VAL A 35 12.72 3.62 13.10
N PHE A 36 12.52 2.68 14.03
CA PHE A 36 12.06 2.95 15.40
C PHE A 36 13.20 3.02 16.42
N ASN A 37 14.44 2.95 15.97
CA ASN A 37 15.61 3.18 16.79
C ASN A 37 16.04 4.65 16.64
N ILE A 38 15.84 5.43 17.67
CA ILE A 38 16.19 6.86 17.70
C ILE A 38 17.26 7.08 18.77
N GLU A 39 18.40 7.61 18.39
CA GLU A 39 19.54 7.85 19.29
C GLU A 39 19.99 6.58 20.06
N GLY A 40 19.87 5.42 19.42
CA GLY A 40 20.24 4.13 20.03
C GLY A 40 19.19 3.51 20.94
N ILE A 41 18.04 4.15 21.12
CA ILE A 41 16.92 3.67 21.92
C ILE A 41 15.89 3.03 20.99
N GLN A 42 15.59 1.74 21.20
CA GLN A 42 14.54 1.03 20.45
C GLN A 42 13.17 1.34 21.04
N LEU A 43 12.46 2.28 20.44
CA LEU A 43 11.21 2.79 20.98
C LEU A 43 10.05 1.82 20.85
N LEU A 44 9.95 1.13 19.73
CA LEU A 44 8.84 0.24 19.38
C LEU A 44 9.38 -1.05 18.79
N CYS A 45 8.61 -2.12 18.89
CA CYS A 45 8.95 -3.43 18.38
C CYS A 45 8.05 -3.83 17.20
N TYR A 46 8.68 -4.16 16.08
CA TYR A 46 8.04 -4.76 14.93
C TYR A 46 8.56 -6.19 14.72
N THR A 47 7.64 -7.15 14.68
CA THR A 47 7.99 -8.56 14.56
C THR A 47 7.09 -9.26 13.53
N ASP A 48 7.58 -10.33 12.94
CA ASP A 48 6.85 -11.17 11.99
C ASP A 48 5.91 -12.20 12.66
N THR A 49 5.85 -12.23 13.99
CA THR A 49 4.88 -13.06 14.71
C THR A 49 3.43 -12.62 14.48
N CYS A 50 3.23 -11.39 13.99
CA CYS A 50 1.92 -10.88 13.63
C CYS A 50 1.64 -11.02 12.13
N MET A 51 0.68 -11.87 11.79
CA MET A 51 0.24 -12.05 10.39
C MET A 51 -0.32 -10.74 9.78
N CYS A 52 -0.79 -9.81 10.59
CA CYS A 52 -1.30 -8.52 10.12
C CYS A 52 -0.27 -7.73 9.33
N SER A 53 1.01 -7.84 9.67
CA SER A 53 2.10 -7.19 8.97
C SER A 53 2.23 -7.66 7.52
N TYR A 54 2.10 -8.97 7.30
CA TYR A 54 2.11 -9.55 5.95
C TYR A 54 0.83 -9.20 5.19
N LEU A 55 -0.32 -9.28 5.84
CA LEU A 55 -1.61 -8.96 5.22
C LEU A 55 -1.71 -7.50 4.77
N SER A 56 -0.96 -6.61 5.43
CA SER A 56 -0.87 -5.19 5.10
C SER A 56 0.18 -4.86 4.02
N THR A 57 0.92 -5.86 3.54
CA THR A 57 1.86 -5.67 2.42
C THR A 57 1.07 -5.33 1.16
N VAL A 58 1.35 -4.15 0.60
CA VAL A 58 0.61 -3.62 -0.55
C VAL A 58 1.13 -4.19 -1.86
N CYS A 59 0.22 -4.58 -2.72
CA CYS A 59 0.49 -5.03 -4.08
C CYS A 59 -0.57 -4.48 -5.03
N LEU A 60 -0.41 -4.78 -6.31
CA LEU A 60 -1.44 -4.56 -7.31
C LEU A 60 -2.13 -5.87 -7.65
N PHE A 61 -3.43 -5.90 -7.45
CA PHE A 61 -4.29 -6.95 -7.98
C PHE A 61 -4.67 -6.58 -9.40
N PHE A 62 -4.78 -7.55 -10.27
CA PHE A 62 -5.30 -7.33 -11.63
C PHE A 62 -6.30 -8.40 -12.04
N ASN A 63 -7.28 -8.00 -12.84
CA ASN A 63 -8.31 -8.89 -13.36
C ASN A 63 -7.75 -9.68 -14.54
N GLN A 64 -7.55 -11.00 -14.37
CA GLN A 64 -6.99 -11.87 -15.41
C GLN A 64 -7.95 -12.08 -16.57
N ASN A 65 -9.27 -11.99 -16.34
CA ASN A 65 -10.25 -12.14 -17.42
C ASN A 65 -10.15 -10.96 -18.40
N ILE A 66 -10.04 -9.72 -17.88
CA ILE A 66 -9.82 -8.54 -18.73
C ILE A 66 -8.54 -8.66 -19.55
N VAL A 67 -7.43 -9.12 -18.93
CA VAL A 67 -6.16 -9.33 -19.63
C VAL A 67 -6.27 -10.40 -20.70
N ARG A 68 -6.94 -11.52 -20.39
CA ARG A 68 -7.09 -12.65 -21.32
C ARG A 68 -7.97 -12.32 -22.52
N ASP A 69 -9.03 -11.55 -22.29
CA ASP A 69 -10.03 -11.23 -23.32
C ASP A 69 -9.60 -10.06 -24.22
N ARG A 70 -8.48 -9.40 -23.91
CA ARG A 70 -7.96 -8.23 -24.62
C ARG A 70 -6.55 -8.48 -25.16
N THR A 71 -6.40 -8.43 -26.48
CA THR A 71 -5.08 -8.62 -27.14
C THR A 71 -4.20 -7.38 -27.12
N ASP A 72 -4.75 -6.23 -26.75
CA ASP A 72 -4.07 -4.94 -26.63
C ASP A 72 -3.59 -4.64 -25.20
N ILE A 73 -3.76 -5.59 -24.27
CA ILE A 73 -3.30 -5.52 -22.88
C ILE A 73 -2.23 -6.59 -22.67
N ASP A 74 -0.99 -6.15 -22.41
CA ASP A 74 0.09 -7.06 -22.05
C ASP A 74 -0.16 -7.71 -20.68
N ASN A 75 0.26 -8.98 -20.53
CA ASN A 75 0.12 -9.67 -19.28
C ASN A 75 1.06 -9.07 -18.21
N PRO A 76 0.54 -8.58 -17.06
CA PRO A 76 1.37 -8.00 -16.02
C PRO A 76 2.45 -8.95 -15.47
N TYR A 77 2.22 -10.27 -15.48
CA TYR A 77 3.23 -11.24 -15.06
C TYR A 77 4.46 -11.24 -15.97
N ASP A 78 4.23 -11.22 -17.29
CA ASP A 78 5.33 -11.20 -18.27
C ASP A 78 6.14 -9.90 -18.14
N LEU A 79 5.48 -8.79 -17.87
CA LEU A 79 6.14 -7.49 -17.66
C LEU A 79 7.01 -7.50 -16.39
N VAL A 80 6.54 -8.15 -15.32
CA VAL A 80 7.33 -8.31 -14.08
C VAL A 80 8.54 -9.18 -14.33
N GLU A 81 8.38 -10.34 -15.00
CA GLU A 81 9.44 -11.28 -15.29
C GLU A 81 10.52 -10.65 -16.18
N ASN A 82 10.11 -9.90 -17.19
CA ASN A 82 11.02 -9.21 -18.10
C ASN A 82 11.63 -7.92 -17.52
N GLY A 83 11.21 -7.51 -16.31
CA GLY A 83 11.69 -6.29 -15.65
C GLY A 83 11.16 -4.98 -16.26
N THR A 84 10.14 -5.04 -17.12
CA THR A 84 9.52 -3.89 -17.80
C THR A 84 8.24 -3.40 -17.14
N TRP A 85 7.87 -3.97 -15.97
CA TRP A 85 6.75 -3.52 -15.15
C TRP A 85 7.07 -2.19 -14.47
N THR A 86 6.78 -1.09 -15.17
CA THR A 86 7.09 0.28 -14.76
C THR A 86 5.84 1.10 -14.52
N LEU A 87 5.99 2.27 -13.89
CA LEU A 87 4.92 3.22 -13.64
C LEU A 87 4.21 3.66 -14.93
N ASP A 88 4.98 3.89 -16.00
CA ASP A 88 4.41 4.24 -17.30
C ASP A 88 3.60 3.09 -17.89
N LYS A 89 4.12 1.86 -17.78
CA LYS A 89 3.43 0.68 -18.27
C LYS A 89 2.13 0.42 -17.50
N PHE A 90 2.16 0.54 -16.18
CA PHE A 90 0.98 0.43 -15.33
C PHE A 90 -0.14 1.38 -15.77
N PHE A 91 0.16 2.68 -15.91
CA PHE A 91 -0.84 3.65 -16.34
C PHE A 91 -1.28 3.45 -17.79
N SER A 92 -0.38 3.02 -18.66
CA SER A 92 -0.71 2.69 -20.06
C SER A 92 -1.75 1.56 -20.11
N LEU A 93 -1.51 0.44 -19.42
CA LEU A 93 -2.46 -0.67 -19.39
C LEU A 93 -3.79 -0.26 -18.76
N ALA A 94 -3.76 0.50 -17.66
CA ALA A 94 -4.96 1.02 -17.02
C ALA A 94 -5.78 1.90 -17.97
N ASN A 95 -5.12 2.76 -18.76
CA ASN A 95 -5.80 3.58 -19.77
C ASN A 95 -6.38 2.75 -20.91
N THR A 96 -5.68 1.71 -21.34
CA THR A 96 -6.15 0.82 -22.40
C THR A 96 -7.37 0.03 -21.97
N ALA A 97 -7.42 -0.41 -20.71
CA ALA A 97 -8.47 -1.29 -20.21
C ALA A 97 -9.82 -0.59 -19.99
N LYS A 98 -9.83 0.71 -19.73
CA LYS A 98 -11.07 1.44 -19.45
C LYS A 98 -12.07 1.38 -20.59
N SER A 99 -13.35 1.23 -20.26
CA SER A 99 -14.44 1.15 -21.24
C SER A 99 -15.70 1.79 -20.69
N ASP A 100 -16.16 2.81 -21.37
CA ASP A 100 -17.49 3.39 -21.22
C ASP A 100 -18.44 2.56 -22.09
N ILE A 101 -19.34 1.79 -21.46
CA ILE A 101 -20.14 0.77 -22.14
C ILE A 101 -21.28 1.40 -22.95
N ASN A 102 -21.87 2.47 -22.45
CA ASN A 102 -23.03 3.12 -23.06
C ASN A 102 -22.69 4.44 -23.79
N GLY A 103 -21.47 4.98 -23.60
CA GLY A 103 -20.97 6.16 -24.30
C GLY A 103 -21.46 7.50 -23.72
N ASP A 104 -21.94 7.51 -22.47
CA ASP A 104 -22.47 8.72 -21.83
C ASP A 104 -21.52 9.31 -20.75
N GLY A 105 -20.37 8.71 -20.56
CA GLY A 105 -19.34 9.04 -19.56
C GLY A 105 -19.23 7.97 -18.47
N PHE A 106 -18.08 7.93 -17.80
CA PHE A 106 -17.82 6.89 -16.81
C PHE A 106 -18.66 7.03 -15.54
N SER A 107 -19.42 5.97 -15.22
CA SER A 107 -20.28 5.86 -14.04
C SER A 107 -20.09 4.50 -13.36
N VAL A 108 -20.04 4.50 -12.02
CA VAL A 108 -19.95 3.26 -11.23
C VAL A 108 -21.24 2.45 -11.24
N ASP A 109 -22.38 3.11 -11.48
CA ASP A 109 -23.69 2.47 -11.40
C ASP A 109 -24.06 1.73 -12.70
N GLU A 110 -23.37 2.02 -13.81
CA GLU A 110 -23.74 1.56 -15.14
C GLU A 110 -22.90 0.41 -15.68
N GLY A 111 -21.94 -0.06 -14.91
CA GLY A 111 -21.16 -1.23 -15.27
C GLY A 111 -19.90 -0.97 -16.09
N ASP A 112 -19.52 0.29 -16.23
CA ASP A 112 -18.31 0.71 -16.93
C ASP A 112 -17.06 0.07 -16.33
N ILE A 113 -16.03 -0.10 -17.15
CA ILE A 113 -14.75 -0.66 -16.72
C ILE A 113 -13.76 0.48 -16.51
N PHE A 114 -13.28 0.61 -15.28
CA PHE A 114 -12.23 1.56 -14.91
C PHE A 114 -10.84 0.95 -15.07
N GLY A 115 -9.85 1.80 -15.24
CA GLY A 115 -8.46 1.36 -15.26
C GLY A 115 -7.97 0.87 -13.91
N ILE A 116 -8.26 1.63 -12.84
CA ILE A 116 -7.78 1.40 -11.47
C ILE A 116 -8.91 1.64 -10.49
N ALA A 117 -9.09 0.75 -9.53
CA ALA A 117 -9.96 0.94 -8.37
C ALA A 117 -9.13 1.07 -7.09
N GLY A 118 -9.52 1.96 -6.17
CA GLY A 118 -8.80 2.10 -4.90
C GLY A 118 -8.99 3.45 -4.22
N GLU A 119 -8.11 3.75 -3.30
CA GLU A 119 -8.08 4.99 -2.53
C GLU A 119 -6.95 5.89 -3.02
N HIS A 120 -7.20 7.20 -3.13
CA HIS A 120 -6.20 8.17 -3.57
C HIS A 120 -4.91 8.09 -2.74
N ASP A 121 -5.04 8.15 -1.41
CA ASP A 121 -3.89 8.13 -0.51
C ASP A 121 -3.07 6.86 -0.67
N GLY A 122 -3.77 5.72 -0.85
CA GLY A 122 -3.15 4.43 -1.11
C GLY A 122 -2.38 4.40 -2.42
N LEU A 123 -2.96 4.96 -3.48
CA LEU A 123 -2.34 5.01 -4.81
C LEU A 123 -1.07 5.86 -4.78
N TYR A 124 -1.14 7.12 -4.32
CA TYR A 124 0.03 8.00 -4.28
C TYR A 124 1.18 7.40 -3.48
N ALA A 125 0.90 6.96 -2.25
CA ALA A 125 1.93 6.36 -1.40
C ALA A 125 2.54 5.11 -2.04
N SER A 126 1.75 4.28 -2.70
CA SER A 126 2.23 3.07 -3.37
C SER A 126 3.13 3.41 -4.56
N MET A 127 2.76 4.39 -5.37
CA MET A 127 3.54 4.72 -6.57
C MET A 127 4.90 5.31 -6.20
N TRP A 128 5.01 6.19 -5.20
CA TRP A 128 6.32 6.74 -4.83
C TRP A 128 7.22 5.70 -4.13
N ILE A 129 6.65 4.87 -3.23
CA ILE A 129 7.43 3.84 -2.52
C ILE A 129 7.85 2.74 -3.50
N GLY A 130 6.96 2.30 -4.40
CA GLY A 130 7.28 1.39 -5.50
C GLY A 130 8.43 1.88 -6.37
N SER A 131 8.55 3.21 -6.50
CA SER A 131 9.63 3.89 -7.24
C SER A 131 10.94 4.03 -6.46
N ASP A 132 11.10 3.32 -5.35
CA ASP A 132 12.31 3.32 -4.51
C ASP A 132 12.70 4.73 -3.99
N ILE A 133 11.70 5.49 -3.54
CA ILE A 133 11.93 6.81 -2.94
C ILE A 133 11.65 6.75 -1.46
N LYS A 134 12.63 7.14 -0.67
CA LYS A 134 12.47 7.41 0.75
C LYS A 134 12.06 8.87 0.96
N ALA A 135 10.94 9.10 1.63
CA ALA A 135 10.50 10.46 1.99
C ALA A 135 11.34 11.05 3.13
N ILE A 136 11.84 10.17 4.01
CA ILE A 136 12.67 10.50 5.15
C ILE A 136 13.96 9.69 5.06
N ASP A 137 15.08 10.35 5.22
CA ASP A 137 16.41 9.74 5.33
C ASP A 137 17.04 10.09 6.67
N VAL A 138 18.01 9.29 7.10
CA VAL A 138 18.90 9.60 8.21
C VAL A 138 20.20 10.15 7.63
N ASP A 139 20.61 11.34 8.02
CA ASP A 139 21.86 11.93 7.56
C ASP A 139 23.11 11.35 8.27
N GLY A 140 24.29 11.84 7.89
CA GLY A 140 25.56 11.36 8.46
C GLY A 140 25.75 11.60 9.95
N ASP A 141 24.94 12.49 10.54
CA ASP A 141 24.94 12.83 11.97
C ASP A 141 23.82 12.06 12.74
N GLY A 142 23.07 11.20 12.05
CA GLY A 142 21.97 10.43 12.63
C GLY A 142 20.62 11.18 12.69
N GLU A 143 20.56 12.40 12.14
CA GLU A 143 19.35 13.23 12.15
C GLU A 143 18.37 12.84 11.05
N LEU A 144 17.08 12.83 11.39
CA LEU A 144 16.01 12.59 10.42
C LEU A 144 15.82 13.81 9.51
N ARG A 145 15.91 13.59 8.19
CA ARG A 145 15.70 14.62 7.17
C ARG A 145 14.53 14.29 6.26
N PHE A 146 13.58 15.21 6.18
CA PHE A 146 12.51 15.11 5.20
C PHE A 146 12.98 15.62 3.84
N ASN A 147 13.27 14.70 2.93
CA ASN A 147 13.87 15.00 1.62
C ASN A 147 12.86 15.00 0.47
N ALA A 148 11.64 14.54 0.68
CA ALA A 148 10.64 14.39 -0.38
C ALA A 148 10.41 15.70 -1.16
N ALA A 149 10.27 16.84 -0.47
CA ALA A 149 10.02 18.13 -1.09
C ALA A 149 11.17 18.66 -1.99
N LYS A 150 12.39 18.12 -1.81
CA LYS A 150 13.59 18.49 -2.58
C LYS A 150 13.96 17.43 -3.62
N ASN A 151 13.24 16.33 -3.67
CA ASN A 151 13.50 15.23 -4.57
C ASN A 151 12.66 15.40 -5.85
N GLU A 152 13.32 15.76 -6.95
CA GLU A 152 12.66 15.96 -8.25
C GLU A 152 11.94 14.72 -8.74
N LYS A 153 12.47 13.52 -8.48
CA LYS A 153 11.81 12.25 -8.81
C LYS A 153 10.50 12.10 -8.03
N PHE A 154 10.49 12.45 -6.73
CA PHE A 154 9.26 12.44 -5.92
C PHE A 154 8.21 13.39 -6.49
N THR A 155 8.59 14.64 -6.76
CA THR A 155 7.68 15.63 -7.34
C THR A 155 7.14 15.16 -8.70
N GLY A 156 8.00 14.63 -9.56
CA GLY A 156 7.59 14.12 -10.87
C GLY A 156 6.60 12.94 -10.78
N ILE A 157 6.76 12.05 -9.78
CA ILE A 157 5.80 10.96 -9.56
C ILE A 157 4.45 11.49 -9.07
N VAL A 158 4.46 12.42 -8.10
CA VAL A 158 3.22 13.02 -7.59
C VAL A 158 2.46 13.73 -8.71
N GLU A 159 3.15 14.50 -9.54
CA GLU A 159 2.55 15.17 -10.70
C GLU A 159 2.03 14.16 -11.73
N LYS A 160 2.79 13.11 -12.03
CA LYS A 160 2.37 12.04 -12.94
C LYS A 160 1.09 11.39 -12.44
N VAL A 161 1.04 10.94 -11.19
CA VAL A 161 -0.16 10.32 -10.61
C VAL A 161 -1.33 11.30 -10.61
N ALA A 162 -1.10 12.57 -10.22
CA ALA A 162 -2.14 13.61 -10.20
C ALA A 162 -2.74 13.88 -11.60
N ASN A 163 -1.91 13.81 -12.65
CA ASN A 163 -2.39 13.97 -14.01
C ASN A 163 -3.14 12.74 -14.51
N GLN A 164 -2.70 11.55 -14.14
CA GLN A 164 -3.35 10.29 -14.53
C GLN A 164 -4.74 10.15 -13.88
N VAL A 165 -4.87 10.40 -12.58
CA VAL A 165 -6.16 10.25 -11.87
C VAL A 165 -7.24 11.25 -12.32
N LYS A 166 -6.86 12.28 -13.09
CA LYS A 166 -7.80 13.23 -13.71
C LYS A 166 -8.40 12.73 -15.01
N ILE A 167 -7.80 11.70 -15.62
CA ILE A 167 -8.30 11.12 -16.87
C ILE A 167 -9.60 10.38 -16.55
N ASP A 168 -10.64 10.69 -17.29
CA ASP A 168 -11.95 10.08 -17.10
C ASP A 168 -11.88 8.56 -17.30
N GLY A 169 -12.54 7.82 -16.40
CA GLY A 169 -12.53 6.37 -16.38
C GLY A 169 -11.21 5.72 -15.93
N LEU A 170 -10.12 6.50 -15.70
CA LEU A 170 -8.87 5.88 -15.28
C LEU A 170 -8.89 5.43 -13.83
N PHE A 171 -9.41 6.26 -12.94
CA PHE A 171 -9.37 5.97 -11.51
C PHE A 171 -10.76 6.07 -10.85
N CYS A 172 -11.23 4.93 -10.32
CA CYS A 172 -12.40 4.84 -9.49
C CYS A 172 -12.00 5.04 -8.03
N ASN A 173 -12.25 6.24 -7.48
CA ASN A 173 -11.94 6.55 -6.10
C ASN A 173 -13.01 6.03 -5.14
N SER A 174 -12.67 5.05 -4.33
CA SER A 174 -13.60 4.44 -3.37
C SER A 174 -14.12 5.41 -2.30
N PHE A 175 -13.36 6.44 -1.93
CA PHE A 175 -13.80 7.42 -0.93
C PHE A 175 -15.00 8.28 -1.38
N ARG A 176 -15.13 8.57 -2.67
CA ARG A 176 -16.25 9.36 -3.17
C ARG A 176 -17.60 8.67 -3.03
N TYR A 177 -17.61 7.35 -2.97
CA TYR A 177 -18.83 6.54 -2.92
C TYR A 177 -19.24 6.13 -1.51
N PHE A 178 -18.42 6.44 -0.50
CA PHE A 178 -18.77 6.21 0.91
C PHE A 178 -19.79 7.24 1.46
N SER A 179 -19.83 8.44 0.92
CA SER A 179 -20.71 9.51 1.43
C SER A 179 -22.17 9.35 1.00
N ASP A 180 -22.44 8.63 -0.09
CA ASP A 180 -23.78 8.56 -0.66
C ASP A 180 -24.56 7.28 -0.29
N ILE A 181 -23.92 6.30 0.38
CA ILE A 181 -24.55 5.02 0.76
C ILE A 181 -24.90 4.96 2.25
N SER A 182 -25.20 6.08 2.88
CA SER A 182 -25.73 6.13 4.22
C SER A 182 -27.26 6.05 4.20
N THR A 183 -27.81 4.96 3.70
CA THR A 183 -29.20 4.63 3.93
C THR A 183 -29.27 3.32 4.71
N ASN A 184 -29.74 3.44 5.97
CA ASN A 184 -30.12 2.34 6.87
C ASN A 184 -29.06 1.63 7.72
N GLY A 185 -28.00 2.33 8.17
CA GLY A 185 -27.15 1.77 9.25
C GLY A 185 -26.19 0.65 8.88
N ASP A 186 -26.33 0.06 7.69
CA ASP A 186 -25.38 -0.90 7.13
C ASP A 186 -24.36 -0.15 6.28
N ILE A 187 -23.21 0.15 6.88
CA ILE A 187 -22.04 0.61 6.16
C ILE A 187 -21.52 -0.55 5.30
N GLN A 188 -22.18 -0.82 4.21
CA GLN A 188 -21.60 -1.67 3.17
C GLN A 188 -20.47 -0.86 2.53
N ARG A 189 -19.25 -1.18 2.91
CA ARG A 189 -18.03 -0.68 2.29
C ARG A 189 -17.91 -1.19 0.87
N ARG A 190 -18.74 -0.70 -0.02
CA ARG A 190 -18.62 -0.91 -1.47
C ARG A 190 -17.55 0.05 -1.98
N GLY A 191 -16.31 -0.17 -1.56
CA GLY A 191 -15.16 0.59 -2.02
C GLY A 191 -14.61 0.04 -3.33
N GLY A 192 -13.45 0.53 -3.73
CA GLY A 192 -12.74 0.05 -4.90
C GLY A 192 -12.55 -1.46 -4.94
N GLN A 193 -12.47 -2.13 -3.79
CA GLN A 193 -12.42 -3.58 -3.70
C GLN A 193 -13.69 -4.25 -4.25
N GLN A 194 -14.87 -3.76 -3.91
CA GLN A 194 -16.13 -4.31 -4.45
C GLN A 194 -16.21 -4.10 -5.96
N TYR A 195 -15.80 -2.91 -6.42
CA TYR A 195 -15.80 -2.57 -7.83
C TYR A 195 -14.86 -3.47 -8.63
N PHE A 196 -13.67 -3.76 -8.08
CA PHE A 196 -12.74 -4.71 -8.65
C PHE A 196 -13.29 -6.14 -8.62
N SER A 197 -13.89 -6.58 -7.51
CA SER A 197 -14.46 -7.93 -7.39
C SER A 197 -15.65 -8.16 -8.31
N ASP A 198 -16.38 -7.12 -8.67
CA ASP A 198 -17.46 -7.15 -9.67
C ASP A 198 -16.95 -7.19 -11.12
N GLY A 199 -15.61 -7.25 -11.31
CA GLY A 199 -14.98 -7.31 -12.62
C GLY A 199 -14.91 -5.98 -13.37
N LYS A 200 -15.17 -4.87 -12.70
CA LYS A 200 -15.33 -3.53 -13.28
C LYS A 200 -14.07 -2.65 -13.21
N ALA A 201 -12.93 -3.22 -12.92
CA ALA A 201 -11.63 -2.53 -12.99
C ALA A 201 -10.53 -3.51 -13.39
N LEU A 202 -9.53 -3.00 -14.15
CA LEU A 202 -8.35 -3.82 -14.47
C LEU A 202 -7.47 -3.99 -13.25
N PHE A 203 -7.15 -2.92 -12.53
CA PHE A 203 -6.27 -2.95 -11.38
C PHE A 203 -6.96 -2.51 -10.09
N MET A 204 -6.47 -3.07 -8.97
CA MET A 204 -6.77 -2.58 -7.64
C MET A 204 -5.48 -2.51 -6.81
N VAL A 205 -5.27 -1.36 -6.15
CA VAL A 205 -4.21 -1.21 -5.14
C VAL A 205 -4.73 -1.71 -3.81
N GLY A 206 -4.07 -2.67 -3.21
CA GLY A 206 -4.53 -3.22 -1.93
C GLY A 206 -3.47 -4.05 -1.19
N GLY A 207 -3.72 -4.35 0.07
CA GLY A 207 -2.89 -5.26 0.86
C GLY A 207 -3.18 -6.73 0.53
N LEU A 208 -2.23 -7.62 0.82
CA LEU A 208 -2.39 -9.07 0.63
C LEU A 208 -3.64 -9.63 1.35
N GLY A 209 -4.08 -8.98 2.43
CA GLY A 209 -5.30 -9.34 3.14
C GLY A 209 -6.57 -9.32 2.28
N ASN A 210 -6.58 -8.54 1.19
CA ASN A 210 -7.69 -8.52 0.25
C ASN A 210 -7.94 -9.85 -0.46
N ILE A 211 -6.94 -10.74 -0.52
CA ILE A 211 -7.10 -12.11 -1.06
C ILE A 211 -8.26 -12.84 -0.38
N GLN A 212 -8.44 -12.63 0.92
CA GLN A 212 -9.49 -13.31 1.69
C GLN A 212 -10.91 -12.98 1.21
N THR A 213 -11.11 -11.74 0.78
CA THR A 213 -12.41 -11.27 0.28
C THR A 213 -12.55 -11.46 -1.22
N LEU A 214 -11.48 -11.33 -1.98
CA LEU A 214 -11.47 -11.49 -3.44
C LEU A 214 -11.60 -12.95 -3.90
N ARG A 215 -11.31 -13.94 -3.03
CA ARG A 215 -11.45 -15.37 -3.41
C ARG A 215 -12.85 -15.77 -3.84
N ASN A 216 -13.87 -14.96 -3.54
CA ASN A 216 -15.26 -15.20 -3.92
C ASN A 216 -15.67 -14.45 -5.20
N MET A 217 -14.77 -13.70 -5.83
CA MET A 217 -15.09 -13.04 -7.10
C MET A 217 -15.21 -14.09 -8.24
N GLU A 218 -16.04 -13.81 -9.23
CA GLU A 218 -16.25 -14.71 -10.36
C GLU A 218 -15.07 -14.74 -11.33
N ALA A 219 -14.42 -13.59 -11.51
CA ALA A 219 -13.25 -13.48 -12.36
C ALA A 219 -11.98 -13.94 -11.64
N ASP A 220 -11.06 -14.56 -12.37
CA ASP A 220 -9.72 -14.83 -11.86
C ASP A 220 -8.94 -13.52 -11.65
N PHE A 221 -8.16 -13.45 -10.58
CA PHE A 221 -7.28 -12.31 -10.35
C PHE A 221 -5.82 -12.75 -10.20
N GLY A 222 -4.92 -11.85 -10.53
CA GLY A 222 -3.50 -12.00 -10.31
C GLY A 222 -2.97 -10.93 -9.36
N LEU A 223 -1.72 -11.14 -8.90
CA LEU A 223 -0.99 -10.19 -8.06
C LEU A 223 0.36 -9.90 -8.67
N VAL A 224 0.72 -8.63 -8.71
CA VAL A 224 2.04 -8.16 -9.10
C VAL A 224 2.56 -7.15 -8.09
N PRO A 225 3.90 -6.98 -7.96
CA PRO A 225 4.45 -5.94 -7.12
C PRO A 225 4.03 -4.55 -7.58
N LEU A 226 4.24 -3.54 -6.75
CA LEU A 226 4.14 -2.15 -7.18
C LEU A 226 5.13 -1.90 -8.34
N PRO A 227 4.75 -1.08 -9.33
CA PRO A 227 5.60 -0.85 -10.50
C PRO A 227 6.88 -0.10 -10.11
N LYS A 228 7.96 -0.39 -10.82
CA LYS A 228 9.20 0.39 -10.77
C LYS A 228 8.98 1.79 -11.37
N TYR A 229 9.81 2.73 -10.99
CA TYR A 229 9.82 4.04 -11.62
C TYR A 229 10.09 3.95 -13.13
N ASP A 230 11.16 3.24 -13.47
CA ASP A 230 11.60 2.93 -14.83
C ASP A 230 12.37 1.59 -14.87
N GLU A 231 12.83 1.20 -16.03
CA GLU A 231 13.58 -0.05 -16.23
C GLU A 231 14.98 -0.04 -15.59
N ASN A 232 15.53 1.12 -15.27
CA ASN A 232 16.83 1.24 -14.60
C ASN A 232 16.76 0.88 -13.11
N GLN A 233 15.59 0.99 -12.49
CA GLN A 233 15.36 0.52 -11.13
C GLN A 233 15.49 -1.00 -11.08
N LYS A 234 16.45 -1.50 -10.30
CA LYS A 234 16.79 -2.94 -10.29
C LYS A 234 15.74 -3.79 -9.60
N GLU A 235 15.21 -3.31 -8.48
CA GLU A 235 14.35 -4.10 -7.61
C GLU A 235 12.95 -3.50 -7.52
N TYR A 236 11.96 -4.38 -7.40
CA TYR A 236 10.62 -3.97 -7.02
C TYR A 236 10.58 -3.63 -5.53
N ARG A 237 9.85 -2.59 -5.19
CA ARG A 237 9.62 -2.15 -3.81
C ARG A 237 8.14 -2.20 -3.49
N THR A 238 7.85 -2.44 -2.22
CA THR A 238 6.47 -2.37 -1.73
C THR A 238 6.44 -1.66 -0.39
N ARG A 239 5.24 -1.41 0.10
CA ARG A 239 5.01 -0.83 1.43
C ARG A 239 4.13 -1.74 2.27
N THR A 240 4.26 -1.63 3.58
CA THR A 240 3.28 -2.12 4.53
C THR A 240 2.37 -0.96 4.89
N ALA A 241 1.07 -1.06 4.57
CA ALA A 241 0.13 0.03 4.78
C ALA A 241 -0.18 0.27 6.25
N ASP A 242 -0.39 -0.82 7.00
CA ASP A 242 -0.71 -0.82 8.43
C ASP A 242 0.11 -1.90 9.12
N GLY A 243 1.22 -1.52 9.73
CA GLY A 243 2.02 -2.41 10.56
C GLY A 243 1.50 -2.38 12.00
N TRP A 244 1.31 -3.56 12.60
CA TRP A 244 1.08 -3.65 14.03
C TRP A 244 2.41 -3.55 14.73
N ILE A 245 2.52 -2.57 15.62
CA ILE A 245 3.69 -2.30 16.42
C ILE A 245 3.36 -2.68 17.84
N TYR A 246 4.22 -3.49 18.44
CA TYR A 246 4.07 -3.86 19.83
C TYR A 246 4.72 -2.81 20.72
N ASN A 247 4.04 -2.49 21.80
CA ASN A 247 4.57 -1.62 22.83
C ASN A 247 4.02 -2.05 24.19
N VAL A 248 4.76 -1.73 25.24
CA VAL A 248 4.38 -1.95 26.62
C VAL A 248 4.06 -0.59 27.25
N PRO A 249 2.83 -0.36 27.74
CA PRO A 249 2.48 0.92 28.36
C PRO A 249 3.26 1.14 29.66
N SER A 250 3.63 2.39 29.92
CA SER A 250 4.32 2.81 31.15
C SER A 250 3.29 2.96 32.28
N VAL A 251 2.98 1.84 32.95
CA VAL A 251 2.10 1.81 34.14
C VAL A 251 2.85 1.22 35.32
N SER A 252 2.49 1.65 36.55
CA SER A 252 3.27 1.38 37.76
C SER A 252 3.42 -0.09 38.13
N ASP A 253 2.52 -0.97 37.69
CA ASP A 253 2.44 -2.35 38.18
C ASP A 253 2.72 -3.40 37.07
N ILE A 254 3.43 -3.01 36.00
CA ILE A 254 3.74 -3.94 34.93
C ILE A 254 4.94 -4.83 35.25
N ASP A 255 4.80 -6.13 35.11
CA ASP A 255 5.92 -7.08 35.17
C ASP A 255 6.62 -7.14 33.79
N LEU A 256 7.74 -6.42 33.69
CA LEU A 256 8.53 -6.36 32.46
C LEU A 256 9.11 -7.71 32.03
N LYS A 257 9.35 -8.62 32.99
CA LYS A 257 9.84 -9.96 32.65
C LYS A 257 8.75 -10.77 31.96
N MET A 258 7.52 -10.69 32.47
CA MET A 258 6.38 -11.34 31.82
C MET A 258 6.05 -10.71 30.46
N ALA A 259 6.27 -9.40 30.31
CA ALA A 259 6.00 -8.71 29.05
C ALA A 259 6.99 -9.09 27.94
N GLY A 260 8.19 -9.56 28.27
CA GLY A 260 9.24 -9.93 27.32
C GLY A 260 9.35 -11.43 27.03
N THR A 261 8.55 -12.26 27.71
CA THR A 261 8.48 -13.72 27.48
C THR A 261 7.30 -14.11 26.63
#